data_07a77563d89608ef2e894acf0c96656c
#
_entry.id   07a77563d89608ef2e894acf0c96656c
#
_cell.length_a   1.000
_cell.length_b   1.000
_cell.length_c   1.000
_cell.angle_alpha   90.00
_cell.angle_beta   90.00
_cell.angle_gamma   90.00
#
_symmetry.space_group_name_H-M   'P 1'
#
loop_
_entity.id
_entity.type
_entity.pdbx_description
1 polymer ?
#
loop_
_entity_poly.entity_id
_entity_poly.type
_entity_poly.pdbx_seq_one_letter_code
_entity_poly.pdbx_strand_id
1 'polypeptide(L)'
;MFRSFVKAAKGIYIHHELFLAEKKNPGVSVNVYKEYVFYRIKEINFPVIVKDTLGAGSIGVEIMNSYEEVESFLNSDQNNSDIMVEELIQGEQFGTEIHGVEGRYSVLPPIAFSVTKEGITDPLSSVKFGPVTDPSYHFEKVQEELLNMAQSLKFEGTVQVDLVYRAGEWYIIEINPRWSGMTTTTAAMEGRNPLSIFVDSILGTDKNYSMKRNLKYALNFKMKARSQEDLIRLYGNPHVDYIMQLETSVAGMEKINYCEVVIST
;
A
#
# COMPACT_ATOMS: atom_id res chain seq x y z
N MET A 1 9.90 -2.68 28.82
CA MET A 1 9.86 -1.75 27.70
C MET A 1 9.64 -2.59 26.45
N PHE A 2 8.40 -2.72 25.99
CA PHE A 2 8.10 -3.46 24.76
C PHE A 2 8.68 -2.64 23.58
N ARG A 3 9.63 -3.21 22.87
CA ARG A 3 10.04 -2.65 21.56
C ARG A 3 8.92 -2.97 20.58
N SER A 4 8.31 -1.96 20.00
CA SER A 4 7.44 -2.15 18.84
C SER A 4 8.28 -2.69 17.68
N PHE A 5 7.80 -3.74 17.02
CA PHE A 5 8.42 -4.32 15.83
C PHE A 5 7.92 -3.64 14.53
N VAL A 6 6.87 -2.85 14.66
CA VAL A 6 6.30 -2.09 13.55
C VAL A 6 6.30 -0.61 13.91
N LYS A 7 6.82 0.20 13.01
CA LYS A 7 6.86 1.66 13.13
C LYS A 7 6.01 2.26 12.01
N ALA A 8 5.39 3.40 12.28
CA ALA A 8 4.85 4.24 11.21
C ALA A 8 5.93 5.18 10.70
N ALA A 9 5.95 5.46 9.41
CA ALA A 9 6.74 6.55 8.85
C ALA A 9 6.31 7.86 9.50
N LYS A 10 7.28 8.72 9.82
CA LYS A 10 6.96 10.06 10.31
C LYS A 10 6.45 10.88 9.15
N GLY A 11 5.29 11.51 9.33
CA GLY A 11 4.67 12.28 8.28
C GLY A 11 3.95 13.52 8.80
N ILE A 12 3.68 14.45 7.91
CA ILE A 12 2.93 15.68 8.14
C ILE A 12 1.84 15.77 7.07
N TYR A 13 0.59 15.80 7.52
CA TYR A 13 -0.54 16.10 6.66
C TYR A 13 -0.66 17.61 6.46
N ILE A 14 -0.80 18.05 5.22
CA ILE A 14 -0.92 19.46 4.84
C ILE A 14 -2.23 19.66 4.11
N HIS A 15 -3.15 20.36 4.77
CA HIS A 15 -4.45 20.71 4.18
C HIS A 15 -4.28 21.86 3.20
N HIS A 16 -4.57 21.60 1.93
CA HIS A 16 -4.35 22.55 0.83
C HIS A 16 -5.01 23.90 1.03
N GLU A 17 -6.32 23.90 1.33
CA GLU A 17 -7.05 25.17 1.50
C GLU A 17 -6.58 25.99 2.69
N LEU A 18 -6.16 25.34 3.79
CA LEU A 18 -5.57 26.03 4.94
C LEU A 18 -4.20 26.57 4.61
N PHE A 19 -3.42 25.86 3.80
CA PHE A 19 -2.10 26.31 3.40
C PHE A 19 -2.15 27.51 2.43
N LEU A 20 -3.14 27.56 1.53
CA LEU A 20 -3.31 28.64 0.56
C LEU A 20 -4.26 29.76 1.01
N ALA A 21 -4.96 29.61 2.13
CA ALA A 21 -6.11 30.42 2.52
C ALA A 21 -5.83 31.87 2.97
N GLU A 22 -4.82 32.54 2.44
CA GLU A 22 -4.72 33.99 2.62
C GLU A 22 -5.95 34.78 2.10
N LYS A 23 -6.82 34.12 1.30
CA LYS A 23 -7.93 34.78 0.60
C LYS A 23 -9.32 34.53 1.16
N LYS A 24 -9.55 33.54 2.02
CA LYS A 24 -10.93 33.09 2.37
C LYS A 24 -11.37 33.25 3.81
N ASN A 25 -10.47 33.45 4.78
CA ASN A 25 -10.84 33.59 6.18
C ASN A 25 -9.94 34.58 6.92
N PRO A 26 -10.34 35.86 7.06
CA PRO A 26 -9.52 36.88 7.70
C PRO A 26 -9.33 36.70 9.21
N GLY A 27 -9.85 35.64 9.82
CA GLY A 27 -9.77 35.37 11.26
C GLY A 27 -8.82 34.23 11.68
N VAL A 28 -8.32 33.42 10.73
CA VAL A 28 -7.31 32.40 11.02
C VAL A 28 -5.98 32.89 10.47
N SER A 29 -4.97 33.02 11.32
CA SER A 29 -3.63 33.44 10.88
C SER A 29 -3.03 32.32 10.01
N VAL A 30 -3.19 32.42 8.71
CA VAL A 30 -2.64 31.52 7.70
C VAL A 30 -1.12 31.44 7.82
N ASN A 31 -0.47 32.56 8.16
CA ASN A 31 0.97 32.62 8.38
C ASN A 31 1.40 31.67 9.49
N VAL A 32 0.65 31.59 10.59
CA VAL A 32 0.94 30.68 11.70
C VAL A 32 0.86 29.21 11.25
N TYR A 33 -0.11 28.87 10.39
CA TYR A 33 -0.21 27.52 9.88
C TYR A 33 0.96 27.17 8.94
N LYS A 34 1.29 28.08 8.00
CA LYS A 34 2.46 27.90 7.12
C LYS A 34 3.76 27.79 7.92
N GLU A 35 3.99 28.65 8.89
CA GLU A 35 5.16 28.58 9.77
C GLU A 35 5.21 27.24 10.52
N TYR A 36 4.07 26.74 11.01
CA TYR A 36 3.97 25.44 11.66
C TYR A 36 4.33 24.30 10.69
N VAL A 37 3.77 24.28 9.47
CA VAL A 37 4.06 23.28 8.46
C VAL A 37 5.56 23.27 8.14
N PHE A 38 6.14 24.43 7.85
CA PHE A 38 7.57 24.53 7.54
C PHE A 38 8.47 24.16 8.72
N TYR A 39 8.08 24.49 9.94
CA TYR A 39 8.77 24.05 11.14
C TYR A 39 8.76 22.52 11.25
N ARG A 40 7.61 21.89 11.07
CA ARG A 40 7.47 20.44 11.16
C ARG A 40 8.22 19.70 10.05
N ILE A 41 8.25 20.23 8.83
CA ILE A 41 9.02 19.63 7.73
C ILE A 41 10.52 19.62 8.06
N LYS A 42 11.04 20.64 8.74
CA LYS A 42 12.45 20.70 9.18
C LYS A 42 12.80 19.63 10.22
N GLU A 43 11.81 19.07 10.92
CA GLU A 43 12.01 17.98 11.88
C GLU A 43 12.09 16.59 11.22
N ILE A 44 11.77 16.47 9.92
CA ILE A 44 11.83 15.22 9.18
C ILE A 44 13.21 15.09 8.52
N ASN A 45 13.73 13.87 8.50
CA ASN A 45 14.97 13.57 7.79
C ASN A 45 14.72 13.47 6.28
N PHE A 46 15.56 14.14 5.52
CA PHE A 46 15.56 14.02 4.06
C PHE A 46 16.36 12.79 3.60
N PRO A 47 16.02 12.19 2.46
CA PRO A 47 14.92 12.55 1.55
C PRO A 47 13.54 12.25 2.13
N VAL A 48 12.52 12.99 1.65
CA VAL A 48 11.11 12.79 1.99
C VAL A 48 10.31 12.35 0.77
N ILE A 49 9.15 11.75 1.03
CA ILE A 49 8.11 11.51 0.02
C ILE A 49 7.02 12.55 0.20
N VAL A 50 6.59 13.14 -0.90
CA VAL A 50 5.38 13.97 -1.00
C VAL A 50 4.32 13.18 -1.75
N LYS A 51 3.12 13.07 -1.17
CA LYS A 51 2.00 12.30 -1.71
C LYS A 51 0.74 13.15 -1.75
N ASP A 52 -0.02 13.06 -2.83
CA ASP A 52 -1.42 13.46 -2.83
C ASP A 52 -2.23 12.49 -1.97
N THR A 53 -2.97 13.00 -1.00
CA THR A 53 -3.77 12.17 -0.07
C THR A 53 -4.96 11.48 -0.75
N LEU A 54 -5.36 11.93 -1.93
CA LEU A 54 -6.39 11.33 -2.78
C LEU A 54 -5.79 10.54 -3.95
N GLY A 55 -4.46 10.54 -4.07
CA GLY A 55 -3.73 9.79 -5.10
C GLY A 55 -3.87 8.29 -4.95
N ALA A 56 -3.69 7.56 -6.04
CA ALA A 56 -3.69 6.10 -6.06
C ALA A 56 -2.63 5.57 -7.03
N GLY A 57 -2.08 4.39 -6.74
CA GLY A 57 -1.13 3.71 -7.64
C GLY A 57 0.18 4.47 -7.83
N SER A 58 0.67 5.12 -6.80
CA SER A 58 1.88 5.96 -6.80
C SER A 58 1.82 7.18 -7.73
N ILE A 59 0.64 7.57 -8.21
CA ILE A 59 0.47 8.79 -8.99
C ILE A 59 0.52 9.99 -8.04
N GLY A 60 1.32 11.02 -8.39
CA GLY A 60 1.51 12.18 -7.52
C GLY A 60 2.39 11.90 -6.30
N VAL A 61 3.20 10.84 -6.37
CA VAL A 61 4.25 10.53 -5.37
C VAL A 61 5.57 11.07 -5.88
N GLU A 62 6.18 11.98 -5.14
CA GLU A 62 7.46 12.60 -5.49
C GLU A 62 8.46 12.46 -4.36
N ILE A 63 9.73 12.23 -4.72
CA ILE A 63 10.84 12.21 -3.77
C ILE A 63 11.51 13.57 -3.79
N MET A 64 11.65 14.18 -2.63
CA MET A 64 12.31 15.47 -2.45
C MET A 64 13.51 15.32 -1.52
N ASN A 65 14.64 15.87 -1.94
CA ASN A 65 15.93 15.64 -1.30
C ASN A 65 16.30 16.77 -0.32
N SER A 66 15.60 17.89 -0.37
CA SER A 66 15.87 19.03 0.49
C SER A 66 14.61 19.76 0.92
N TYR A 67 14.76 20.55 1.96
CA TYR A 67 13.72 21.45 2.43
C TYR A 67 13.28 22.46 1.35
N GLU A 68 14.24 22.98 0.60
CA GLU A 68 14.02 23.98 -0.44
C GLU A 68 13.15 23.41 -1.58
N GLU A 69 13.34 22.12 -1.93
CA GLU A 69 12.48 21.45 -2.92
C GLU A 69 11.04 21.36 -2.44
N VAL A 70 10.83 20.95 -1.18
CA VAL A 70 9.48 20.88 -0.58
C VAL A 70 8.86 22.28 -0.49
N GLU A 71 9.61 23.29 -0.02
CA GLU A 71 9.12 24.67 0.07
C GLU A 71 8.73 25.22 -1.32
N SER A 72 9.55 24.95 -2.34
CA SER A 72 9.26 25.33 -3.72
C SER A 72 7.99 24.67 -4.25
N PHE A 73 7.84 23.37 -4.02
CA PHE A 73 6.64 22.62 -4.41
C PHE A 73 5.40 23.17 -3.73
N LEU A 74 5.43 23.36 -2.41
CA LEU A 74 4.30 23.87 -1.62
C LEU A 74 3.82 25.25 -2.09
N ASN A 75 4.74 26.09 -2.56
CA ASN A 75 4.42 27.43 -3.05
C ASN A 75 4.12 27.48 -4.57
N SER A 76 4.21 26.36 -5.27
CA SER A 76 3.97 26.28 -6.71
C SER A 76 2.49 25.99 -7.03
N ASP A 77 2.12 26.17 -8.30
CA ASP A 77 0.79 25.80 -8.82
C ASP A 77 0.59 24.27 -8.90
N GLN A 78 1.65 23.48 -8.69
CA GLN A 78 1.58 22.02 -8.65
C GLN A 78 0.94 21.52 -7.33
N ASN A 79 1.04 22.32 -6.27
CA ASN A 79 0.36 22.04 -5.00
C ASN A 79 -1.11 22.44 -5.10
N ASN A 80 -1.95 21.53 -5.56
CA ASN A 80 -3.37 21.75 -5.82
C ASN A 80 -4.32 20.82 -5.04
N SER A 81 -3.78 20.03 -4.11
CA SER A 81 -4.52 19.07 -3.30
C SER A 81 -3.94 18.98 -1.88
N ASP A 82 -4.67 18.30 -1.01
CA ASP A 82 -4.15 17.92 0.31
C ASP A 82 -3.02 16.92 0.12
N ILE A 83 -1.90 17.16 0.78
CA ILE A 83 -0.71 16.32 0.66
C ILE A 83 -0.24 15.78 2.00
N MET A 84 0.52 14.69 1.92
CA MET A 84 1.31 14.14 3.02
C MET A 84 2.79 14.27 2.67
N VAL A 85 3.57 14.82 3.60
CA VAL A 85 5.04 14.80 3.53
C VAL A 85 5.54 13.80 4.54
N GLU A 86 6.25 12.77 4.11
CA GLU A 86 6.70 11.67 4.96
C GLU A 86 8.20 11.41 4.77
N GLU A 87 8.85 10.89 5.83
CA GLU A 87 10.21 10.35 5.72
C GLU A 87 10.24 9.21 4.69
N LEU A 88 11.18 9.27 3.74
CA LEU A 88 11.40 8.17 2.81
C LEU A 88 12.04 6.98 3.54
N ILE A 89 11.29 5.89 3.64
CA ILE A 89 11.80 4.64 4.19
C ILE A 89 12.28 3.76 3.03
N GLN A 90 13.58 3.77 2.75
CA GLN A 90 14.17 2.90 1.74
C GLN A 90 14.40 1.51 2.32
N GLY A 91 13.88 0.48 1.67
CA GLY A 91 14.00 -0.91 2.09
C GLY A 91 13.27 -1.86 1.16
N GLU A 92 13.18 -3.11 1.56
CA GLU A 92 12.39 -4.10 0.85
C GLU A 92 10.90 -3.85 1.08
N GLN A 93 10.11 -3.80 0.01
CA GLN A 93 8.68 -3.51 0.10
C GLN A 93 7.85 -4.78 0.12
N PHE A 94 6.88 -4.75 1.01
CA PHE A 94 5.92 -5.83 1.22
C PHE A 94 4.53 -5.26 1.37
N GLY A 95 3.54 -6.13 1.25
CA GLY A 95 2.20 -5.83 1.67
C GLY A 95 1.57 -7.04 2.33
N THR A 96 0.55 -6.78 3.11
CA THR A 96 -0.32 -7.81 3.67
C THR A 96 -1.75 -7.30 3.70
N GLU A 97 -2.68 -8.20 3.92
CA GLU A 97 -4.08 -7.86 4.13
C GLU A 97 -4.53 -8.28 5.51
N ILE A 98 -5.38 -7.47 6.11
CA ILE A 98 -6.10 -7.78 7.34
C ILE A 98 -7.57 -7.97 6.97
N HIS A 99 -8.12 -9.10 7.35
CA HIS A 99 -9.53 -9.42 7.11
C HIS A 99 -10.23 -9.61 8.43
N GLY A 100 -11.43 -9.05 8.56
CA GLY A 100 -12.27 -9.32 9.73
C GLY A 100 -13.18 -8.17 10.13
N VAL A 101 -13.90 -8.40 11.22
CA VAL A 101 -14.85 -7.46 11.85
C VAL A 101 -14.92 -7.73 13.35
N GLU A 102 -15.27 -6.70 14.12
CA GLU A 102 -15.63 -6.83 15.55
C GLU A 102 -14.61 -7.62 16.40
N GLY A 103 -13.32 -7.34 16.18
CA GLY A 103 -12.23 -7.99 16.94
C GLY A 103 -11.89 -9.42 16.49
N ARG A 104 -12.51 -9.91 15.44
CA ARG A 104 -12.19 -11.19 14.79
C ARG A 104 -11.39 -10.91 13.51
N TYR A 105 -10.09 -10.75 13.66
CA TYR A 105 -9.19 -10.39 12.56
C TYR A 105 -8.20 -11.50 12.27
N SER A 106 -7.84 -11.60 10.99
CA SER A 106 -6.72 -12.39 10.50
C SER A 106 -5.80 -11.51 9.67
N VAL A 107 -4.50 -11.63 9.89
CA VAL A 107 -3.47 -11.02 9.05
C VAL A 107 -2.97 -12.10 8.10
N LEU A 108 -2.99 -11.79 6.82
CA LEU A 108 -2.60 -12.72 5.78
C LEU A 108 -1.07 -12.77 5.62
N PRO A 109 -0.53 -13.82 4.97
CA PRO A 109 0.90 -13.89 4.70
C PRO A 109 1.40 -12.69 3.90
N PRO A 110 2.63 -12.23 4.16
CA PRO A 110 3.19 -11.11 3.44
C PRO A 110 3.54 -11.47 2.00
N ILE A 111 3.41 -10.48 1.13
CA ILE A 111 3.74 -10.52 -0.28
C ILE A 111 4.83 -9.48 -0.53
N ALA A 112 5.91 -9.87 -1.18
CA ALA A 112 6.96 -8.94 -1.60
C ALA A 112 6.57 -8.20 -2.87
N PHE A 113 6.96 -6.94 -2.97
CA PHE A 113 6.75 -6.09 -4.15
C PHE A 113 8.08 -5.75 -4.80
N SER A 114 8.12 -5.82 -6.13
CA SER A 114 9.20 -5.17 -6.85
C SER A 114 8.99 -3.66 -6.87
N VAL A 115 10.06 -2.92 -6.68
CA VAL A 115 10.07 -1.45 -6.68
C VAL A 115 11.09 -0.93 -7.67
N THR A 116 10.97 0.33 -8.04
CA THR A 116 11.98 1.05 -8.81
C THR A 116 13.25 1.22 -7.98
N LYS A 117 14.32 1.71 -8.60
CA LYS A 117 15.58 2.01 -7.90
C LYS A 117 15.39 3.05 -6.79
N GLU A 118 14.42 3.92 -6.95
CA GLU A 118 14.06 4.98 -6.01
C GLU A 118 13.18 4.46 -4.85
N GLY A 119 12.75 3.18 -4.89
CA GLY A 119 11.90 2.60 -3.86
C GLY A 119 10.41 2.90 -4.02
N ILE A 120 9.97 3.30 -5.21
CA ILE A 120 8.56 3.56 -5.53
C ILE A 120 8.00 2.36 -6.30
N THR A 121 6.77 1.97 -5.99
CA THR A 121 6.07 0.93 -6.76
C THR A 121 5.59 1.51 -8.09
N ASP A 122 6.04 0.95 -9.20
CA ASP A 122 5.48 1.26 -10.51
C ASP A 122 4.23 0.41 -10.76
N PRO A 123 3.05 1.03 -10.86
CA PRO A 123 1.80 0.30 -11.01
C PRO A 123 1.71 -0.54 -12.29
N LEU A 124 2.51 -0.25 -13.32
CA LEU A 124 2.47 -0.97 -14.60
C LEU A 124 3.51 -2.08 -14.71
N SER A 125 4.60 -2.03 -13.97
CA SER A 125 5.69 -3.01 -14.04
C SER A 125 5.92 -3.77 -12.73
N SER A 126 5.22 -3.42 -11.64
CA SER A 126 5.41 -4.09 -10.37
C SER A 126 5.03 -5.56 -10.42
N VAL A 127 5.89 -6.37 -9.87
CA VAL A 127 5.68 -7.80 -9.66
C VAL A 127 5.46 -8.02 -8.16
N LYS A 128 4.49 -8.88 -7.83
CA LYS A 128 4.22 -9.28 -6.44
C LYS A 128 4.51 -10.78 -6.33
N PHE A 129 5.14 -11.16 -5.25
CA PHE A 129 5.52 -12.54 -5.01
C PHE A 129 5.25 -12.92 -3.54
N GLY A 130 4.63 -14.07 -3.32
CA GLY A 130 4.36 -14.56 -1.96
C GLY A 130 3.99 -16.04 -1.92
N PRO A 131 3.84 -16.59 -0.73
CA PRO A 131 4.09 -15.97 0.56
C PRO A 131 5.59 -15.78 0.83
N VAL A 132 5.95 -14.71 1.52
CA VAL A 132 7.29 -14.55 2.06
C VAL A 132 7.36 -15.27 3.40
N THR A 133 8.18 -16.31 3.45
CA THR A 133 8.27 -17.22 4.60
C THR A 133 9.65 -17.24 5.25
N ASP A 134 10.56 -16.36 4.82
CA ASP A 134 11.89 -16.27 5.40
C ASP A 134 11.80 -15.83 6.87
N PRO A 135 12.24 -16.66 7.84
CA PRO A 135 12.12 -16.36 9.26
C PRO A 135 12.96 -15.17 9.71
N SER A 136 13.94 -14.73 8.91
CA SER A 136 14.76 -13.55 9.21
C SER A 136 13.95 -12.25 9.28
N TYR A 137 12.79 -12.20 8.63
CA TYR A 137 11.88 -11.08 8.70
C TYR A 137 11.05 -11.00 9.99
N HIS A 138 10.99 -12.07 10.78
CA HIS A 138 10.22 -12.15 12.02
C HIS A 138 8.76 -11.67 11.86
N PHE A 139 8.12 -12.04 10.75
CA PHE A 139 6.80 -11.52 10.41
C PHE A 139 5.70 -11.90 11.42
N GLU A 140 5.86 -13.00 12.15
CA GLU A 140 4.94 -13.41 13.23
C GLU A 140 4.75 -12.33 14.31
N LYS A 141 5.81 -11.55 14.59
CA LYS A 141 5.75 -10.44 15.55
C LYS A 141 5.01 -9.23 14.99
N VAL A 142 5.24 -8.97 13.69
CA VAL A 142 4.52 -7.92 12.96
C VAL A 142 3.04 -8.24 12.87
N GLN A 143 2.72 -9.50 12.61
CA GLN A 143 1.35 -9.98 12.55
C GLN A 143 0.59 -9.70 13.85
N GLU A 144 1.20 -9.95 15.01
CA GLU A 144 0.59 -9.66 16.30
C GLU A 144 0.31 -8.16 16.48
N GLU A 145 1.26 -7.30 16.11
CA GLU A 145 1.07 -5.85 16.18
C GLU A 145 0.00 -5.34 15.20
N LEU A 146 -0.07 -5.89 14.00
CA LEU A 146 -1.11 -5.57 13.01
C LEU A 146 -2.51 -6.01 13.50
N LEU A 147 -2.61 -7.15 14.16
CA LEU A 147 -3.86 -7.58 14.81
C LEU A 147 -4.29 -6.61 15.91
N ASN A 148 -3.35 -6.20 16.77
CA ASN A 148 -3.62 -5.22 17.83
C ASN A 148 -4.04 -3.85 17.25
N MET A 149 -3.42 -3.44 16.16
CA MET A 149 -3.80 -2.23 15.42
C MET A 149 -5.22 -2.34 14.87
N ALA A 150 -5.56 -3.47 14.22
CA ALA A 150 -6.89 -3.69 13.67
C ALA A 150 -7.98 -3.66 14.75
N GLN A 151 -7.73 -4.26 15.91
CA GLN A 151 -8.64 -4.23 17.04
C GLN A 151 -8.82 -2.80 17.58
N SER A 152 -7.73 -2.05 17.71
CA SER A 152 -7.75 -0.68 18.23
C SER A 152 -8.48 0.28 17.31
N LEU A 153 -8.30 0.13 16.00
CA LEU A 153 -8.91 0.95 14.96
C LEU A 153 -10.30 0.46 14.55
N LYS A 154 -10.70 -0.73 15.03
CA LYS A 154 -12.00 -1.36 14.73
C LYS A 154 -12.27 -1.46 13.22
N PHE A 155 -11.28 -1.99 12.50
CA PHE A 155 -11.44 -2.20 11.06
C PHE A 155 -12.63 -3.11 10.77
N GLU A 156 -13.32 -2.84 9.66
CA GLU A 156 -14.37 -3.68 9.13
C GLU A 156 -14.06 -4.05 7.68
N GLY A 157 -14.02 -5.35 7.40
CA GLY A 157 -13.78 -5.88 6.07
C GLY A 157 -12.32 -6.15 5.78
N THR A 158 -11.85 -5.75 4.61
CA THR A 158 -10.50 -5.97 4.11
C THR A 158 -9.70 -4.69 4.15
N VAL A 159 -8.52 -4.76 4.73
CA VAL A 159 -7.57 -3.66 4.82
C VAL A 159 -6.23 -4.12 4.27
N GLN A 160 -5.75 -3.44 3.24
CA GLN A 160 -4.38 -3.59 2.75
C GLN A 160 -3.44 -2.75 3.61
N VAL A 161 -2.32 -3.33 3.99
CA VAL A 161 -1.23 -2.62 4.70
C VAL A 161 0.04 -2.75 3.88
N ASP A 162 0.58 -1.62 3.45
CA ASP A 162 1.85 -1.56 2.75
C ASP A 162 2.98 -1.32 3.75
N LEU A 163 4.02 -2.14 3.61
CA LEU A 163 5.09 -2.29 4.59
C LEU A 163 6.46 -2.13 3.91
N VAL A 164 7.41 -1.58 4.64
CA VAL A 164 8.83 -1.61 4.28
C VAL A 164 9.62 -2.28 5.39
N TYR A 165 10.51 -3.19 5.00
CA TYR A 165 11.50 -3.77 5.90
C TYR A 165 12.86 -3.13 5.67
N ARG A 166 13.42 -2.55 6.74
CA ARG A 166 14.73 -1.88 6.71
C ARG A 166 15.51 -2.17 7.98
N ALA A 167 16.70 -2.72 7.81
CA ALA A 167 17.65 -2.92 8.92
C ALA A 167 17.07 -3.67 10.14
N GLY A 168 16.27 -4.71 9.91
CA GLY A 168 15.66 -5.51 10.97
C GLY A 168 14.36 -4.94 11.54
N GLU A 169 13.87 -3.84 11.00
CA GLU A 169 12.66 -3.16 11.46
C GLU A 169 11.62 -3.05 10.34
N TRP A 170 10.34 -3.15 10.74
CA TRP A 170 9.21 -2.99 9.85
C TRP A 170 8.61 -1.58 10.00
N TYR A 171 8.18 -1.02 8.88
CA TYR A 171 7.52 0.27 8.81
C TYR A 171 6.22 0.15 8.05
N ILE A 172 5.14 0.70 8.60
CA ILE A 172 3.89 0.91 7.86
C ILE A 172 4.04 2.20 7.07
N ILE A 173 3.83 2.14 5.77
CA ILE A 173 3.87 3.29 4.88
C ILE A 173 2.48 3.70 4.37
N GLU A 174 1.53 2.75 4.35
CA GLU A 174 0.16 3.03 3.92
C GLU A 174 -0.81 2.00 4.47
N ILE A 175 -2.03 2.45 4.80
CA ILE A 175 -3.15 1.61 5.20
C ILE A 175 -4.34 1.94 4.30
N ASN A 176 -4.77 0.98 3.51
CA ASN A 176 -5.86 1.12 2.56
C ASN A 176 -7.06 0.26 2.99
N PRO A 177 -8.13 0.82 3.57
CA PRO A 177 -9.29 0.07 4.02
C PRO A 177 -10.20 -0.35 2.83
N ARG A 178 -9.68 -1.15 1.94
CA ARG A 178 -10.34 -1.63 0.72
C ARG A 178 -9.70 -2.90 0.20
N TRP A 179 -10.40 -3.59 -0.67
CA TRP A 179 -9.84 -4.63 -1.51
C TRP A 179 -8.71 -4.07 -2.37
N SER A 180 -7.71 -4.89 -2.59
CA SER A 180 -6.49 -4.47 -3.27
C SER A 180 -6.11 -5.43 -4.42
N GLY A 181 -5.14 -5.00 -5.22
CA GLY A 181 -4.52 -5.88 -6.21
C GLY A 181 -3.70 -7.04 -5.59
N MET A 182 -3.55 -7.10 -4.26
CA MET A 182 -2.96 -8.26 -3.58
C MET A 182 -3.98 -9.38 -3.35
N THR A 183 -5.26 -9.02 -3.27
CA THR A 183 -6.32 -9.95 -2.89
C THR A 183 -6.35 -11.21 -3.77
N THR A 184 -6.13 -11.07 -5.07
CA THR A 184 -6.05 -12.21 -6.00
C THR A 184 -4.78 -13.04 -5.78
N THR A 185 -3.66 -12.40 -5.44
CA THR A 185 -2.41 -13.10 -5.13
C THR A 185 -2.55 -13.92 -3.85
N THR A 186 -3.14 -13.33 -2.82
CA THR A 186 -3.46 -14.02 -1.56
C THR A 186 -4.40 -15.21 -1.80
N ALA A 187 -5.43 -15.02 -2.65
CA ALA A 187 -6.35 -16.09 -3.02
C ALA A 187 -5.62 -17.26 -3.68
N ALA A 188 -4.71 -16.98 -4.61
CA ALA A 188 -3.90 -18.00 -5.27
C ALA A 188 -2.98 -18.74 -4.27
N MET A 189 -2.32 -18.00 -3.36
CA MET A 189 -1.48 -18.60 -2.32
C MET A 189 -2.25 -19.56 -1.41
N GLU A 190 -3.46 -19.20 -1.04
CA GLU A 190 -4.27 -19.97 -0.09
C GLU A 190 -5.14 -21.03 -0.74
N GLY A 191 -5.29 -20.99 -2.06
CA GLY A 191 -6.25 -21.83 -2.77
C GLY A 191 -7.70 -21.58 -2.35
N ARG A 192 -8.01 -20.36 -1.86
CA ARG A 192 -9.34 -19.94 -1.38
C ARG A 192 -9.73 -18.63 -2.07
N ASN A 193 -11.01 -18.43 -2.21
CA ASN A 193 -11.52 -17.14 -2.64
C ASN A 193 -11.48 -16.15 -1.43
N PRO A 194 -10.83 -14.98 -1.53
CA PRO A 194 -10.81 -14.00 -0.44
C PRO A 194 -12.20 -13.53 0.00
N LEU A 195 -13.19 -13.50 -0.90
CA LEU A 195 -14.56 -13.20 -0.52
C LEU A 195 -15.11 -14.24 0.48
N SER A 196 -14.76 -15.53 0.30
CA SER A 196 -15.17 -16.56 1.26
C SER A 196 -14.51 -16.36 2.63
N ILE A 197 -13.25 -15.94 2.65
CA ILE A 197 -12.53 -15.62 3.89
C ILE A 197 -13.25 -14.49 4.62
N PHE A 198 -13.59 -13.43 3.91
CA PHE A 198 -14.29 -12.29 4.47
C PHE A 198 -15.68 -12.67 5.01
N VAL A 199 -16.45 -13.43 4.21
CA VAL A 199 -17.78 -13.92 4.63
C VAL A 199 -17.67 -14.82 5.87
N ASP A 200 -16.72 -15.73 5.91
CA ASP A 200 -16.46 -16.61 7.05
C ASP A 200 -16.09 -15.80 8.31
N SER A 201 -15.31 -14.74 8.15
CA SER A 201 -14.97 -13.84 9.27
C SER A 201 -16.19 -13.15 9.84
N ILE A 202 -17.09 -12.65 8.97
CA ILE A 202 -18.35 -12.00 9.39
C ILE A 202 -19.28 -12.98 10.10
N LEU A 203 -19.43 -14.18 9.54
CA LEU A 203 -20.33 -15.21 10.09
C LEU A 203 -19.75 -15.93 11.31
N GLY A 204 -18.47 -15.72 11.63
CA GLY A 204 -17.78 -16.43 12.71
C GLY A 204 -17.59 -17.93 12.46
N THR A 205 -17.66 -18.35 11.19
CA THR A 205 -17.48 -19.75 10.77
C THR A 205 -16.02 -20.11 10.56
N ASP A 206 -15.14 -19.14 10.54
CA ASP A 206 -13.70 -19.33 10.35
C ASP A 206 -13.06 -19.87 11.64
N LYS A 207 -12.86 -21.17 11.68
CA LYS A 207 -12.43 -21.88 12.89
C LYS A 207 -10.95 -21.86 13.15
N ASN A 208 -10.09 -21.32 12.37
CA ASN A 208 -8.64 -21.19 12.63
C ASN A 208 -7.91 -20.69 11.39
N TYR A 209 -7.74 -19.42 11.28
CA TYR A 209 -6.75 -18.82 10.39
C TYR A 209 -5.36 -18.99 11.03
N SER A 210 -4.81 -20.20 10.98
CA SER A 210 -3.45 -20.41 11.42
C SER A 210 -2.51 -20.38 10.21
N MET A 211 -1.38 -19.71 10.33
CA MET A 211 -0.29 -19.65 9.37
C MET A 211 0.33 -21.02 8.99
N LYS A 212 -0.19 -22.14 9.50
CA LYS A 212 0.31 -23.51 9.26
C LYS A 212 -0.29 -24.18 8.02
N ARG A 213 -0.83 -23.44 7.08
CA ARG A 213 -1.32 -24.01 5.81
C ARG A 213 -0.17 -24.23 4.85
N ASN A 214 -0.24 -25.29 4.07
CA ASN A 214 0.61 -25.47 2.89
C ASN A 214 0.21 -24.43 1.87
N LEU A 215 0.80 -23.24 1.96
CA LEU A 215 0.58 -22.17 1.02
C LEU A 215 1.30 -22.51 -0.28
N LYS A 216 0.66 -22.21 -1.40
CA LYS A 216 1.28 -22.20 -2.70
C LYS A 216 2.13 -20.94 -2.87
N TYR A 217 3.19 -21.02 -3.63
CA TYR A 217 3.83 -19.81 -4.11
C TYR A 217 3.01 -19.20 -5.24
N ALA A 218 2.78 -17.90 -5.16
CA ALA A 218 2.08 -17.16 -6.19
C ALA A 218 2.92 -15.99 -6.70
N LEU A 219 2.81 -15.75 -7.99
CA LEU A 219 3.43 -14.63 -8.69
C LEU A 219 2.33 -13.84 -9.38
N ASN A 220 2.30 -12.54 -9.13
CA ASN A 220 1.40 -11.60 -9.76
C ASN A 220 2.23 -10.60 -10.57
N PHE A 221 1.94 -10.48 -11.83
CA PHE A 221 2.64 -9.58 -12.74
C PHE A 221 1.69 -8.99 -13.76
N LYS A 222 2.10 -7.92 -14.39
CA LYS A 222 1.34 -7.24 -15.42
C LYS A 222 1.97 -7.49 -16.79
N MET A 223 1.13 -7.78 -17.75
CA MET A 223 1.56 -7.96 -19.12
C MET A 223 0.59 -7.28 -20.10
N LYS A 224 1.11 -6.88 -21.24
CA LYS A 224 0.29 -6.33 -22.32
C LYS A 224 -0.31 -7.45 -23.14
N ALA A 225 -1.63 -7.60 -23.11
CA ALA A 225 -2.33 -8.47 -24.05
C ALA A 225 -2.41 -7.77 -25.42
N ARG A 226 -1.77 -8.34 -26.42
CA ARG A 226 -1.70 -7.76 -27.77
C ARG A 226 -2.88 -8.15 -28.65
N SER A 227 -3.55 -9.24 -28.28
CA SER A 227 -4.66 -9.79 -29.06
C SER A 227 -5.63 -10.57 -28.17
N GLN A 228 -6.81 -10.84 -28.70
CA GLN A 228 -7.77 -11.73 -28.07
C GLN A 228 -7.23 -13.17 -27.93
N GLU A 229 -6.38 -13.59 -28.87
CA GLU A 229 -5.72 -14.91 -28.80
C GLU A 229 -4.79 -15.02 -27.60
N ASP A 230 -4.07 -13.95 -27.24
CA ASP A 230 -3.21 -13.93 -26.06
C ASP A 230 -4.05 -14.16 -24.78
N LEU A 231 -5.21 -13.52 -24.69
CA LEU A 231 -6.14 -13.73 -23.58
C LEU A 231 -6.67 -15.17 -23.53
N ILE A 232 -7.07 -15.73 -24.67
CA ILE A 232 -7.56 -17.11 -24.76
C ILE A 232 -6.47 -18.10 -24.32
N ARG A 233 -5.23 -17.88 -24.73
CA ARG A 233 -4.08 -18.71 -24.31
C ARG A 233 -3.83 -18.62 -22.81
N LEU A 234 -3.93 -17.42 -22.23
CA LEU A 234 -3.80 -17.24 -20.79
C LEU A 234 -4.92 -17.95 -20.04
N TYR A 235 -6.17 -17.79 -20.44
CA TYR A 235 -7.32 -18.48 -19.83
C TYR A 235 -7.24 -20.01 -19.94
N GLY A 236 -6.62 -20.52 -21.00
CA GLY A 236 -6.41 -21.96 -21.20
C GLY A 236 -5.20 -22.53 -20.47
N ASN A 237 -4.38 -21.71 -19.81
CA ASN A 237 -3.20 -22.16 -19.11
C ASN A 237 -3.56 -22.65 -17.69
N PRO A 238 -3.30 -23.92 -17.33
CA PRO A 238 -3.69 -24.49 -16.04
C PRO A 238 -2.93 -23.89 -14.83
N HIS A 239 -1.86 -23.15 -15.05
CA HIS A 239 -1.11 -22.48 -14.01
C HIS A 239 -1.56 -21.03 -13.76
N VAL A 240 -2.52 -20.52 -14.55
CA VAL A 240 -3.08 -19.19 -14.36
C VAL A 240 -4.32 -19.30 -13.49
N ASP A 241 -4.23 -18.74 -12.27
CA ASP A 241 -5.34 -18.74 -11.33
C ASP A 241 -6.31 -17.60 -11.60
N TYR A 242 -5.76 -16.40 -11.88
CA TYR A 242 -6.56 -15.20 -12.11
C TYR A 242 -6.01 -14.35 -13.25
N ILE A 243 -6.93 -13.77 -14.00
CA ILE A 243 -6.64 -12.74 -14.99
C ILE A 243 -7.60 -11.59 -14.72
N MET A 244 -7.04 -10.41 -14.50
CA MET A 244 -7.81 -9.18 -14.42
C MET A 244 -7.44 -8.31 -15.61
N GLN A 245 -8.41 -7.90 -16.39
CA GLN A 245 -8.21 -6.91 -17.43
C GLN A 245 -8.24 -5.51 -16.80
N LEU A 246 -7.12 -4.84 -16.85
CA LEU A 246 -7.00 -3.48 -16.39
C LEU A 246 -7.32 -2.53 -17.57
N GLU A 247 -8.53 -2.02 -17.62
CA GLU A 247 -8.81 -0.82 -18.39
C GLU A 247 -8.26 0.37 -17.59
N THR A 248 -7.01 0.68 -17.76
CA THR A 248 -6.43 1.87 -17.14
C THR A 248 -6.78 3.08 -17.98
N SER A 249 -7.85 3.76 -17.64
CA SER A 249 -8.01 5.18 -17.95
C SER A 249 -7.30 6.02 -16.88
N VAL A 250 -5.99 5.87 -16.76
CA VAL A 250 -5.19 6.85 -16.03
C VAL A 250 -5.11 8.07 -16.93
N ALA A 251 -5.50 9.23 -16.42
CA ALA A 251 -5.43 10.49 -17.16
C ALA A 251 -4.01 10.67 -17.74
N GLY A 252 -3.92 10.78 -19.07
CA GLY A 252 -2.66 10.93 -19.80
C GLY A 252 -2.02 9.62 -20.30
N MET A 253 -2.56 8.44 -19.97
CA MET A 253 -2.13 7.19 -20.59
C MET A 253 -3.11 6.77 -21.67
N GLU A 254 -2.62 6.50 -22.88
CA GLU A 254 -3.39 5.85 -23.92
C GLU A 254 -3.94 4.52 -23.39
N LYS A 255 -5.14 4.09 -23.86
CA LYS A 255 -5.75 2.80 -23.51
C LYS A 255 -4.77 1.68 -23.77
N ILE A 256 -4.07 1.25 -22.73
CA ILE A 256 -3.12 0.17 -22.79
C ILE A 256 -3.86 -1.07 -22.29
N ASN A 257 -4.01 -2.07 -23.13
CA ASN A 257 -4.61 -3.37 -22.78
C ASN A 257 -3.64 -4.16 -21.89
N TYR A 258 -3.49 -3.74 -20.61
CA TYR A 258 -2.75 -4.51 -19.64
C TYR A 258 -3.67 -5.54 -18.99
N CYS A 259 -3.12 -6.73 -18.79
CA CYS A 259 -3.69 -7.76 -17.95
C CYS A 259 -2.82 -7.92 -16.71
N GLU A 260 -3.44 -7.97 -15.55
CA GLU A 260 -2.80 -8.49 -14.35
C GLU A 260 -3.06 -10.00 -14.31
N VAL A 261 -1.98 -10.77 -14.22
CA VAL A 261 -1.99 -12.24 -14.27
C VAL A 261 -1.43 -12.77 -12.96
N VAL A 262 -2.15 -13.69 -12.35
CA VAL A 262 -1.69 -14.39 -11.14
C VAL A 262 -1.54 -15.87 -11.48
N ILE A 263 -0.37 -16.41 -11.17
CA ILE A 263 -0.03 -17.82 -11.31
C ILE A 263 0.36 -18.40 -9.97
N SER A 264 0.04 -19.67 -9.70
CA SER A 264 0.51 -20.40 -8.53
C SER A 264 1.04 -21.77 -8.87
N THR A 265 1.84 -22.34 -7.94
CA THR A 265 2.49 -23.68 -8.11
C THR A 265 1.90 -24.70 -7.17
#